data_94ad11553a7a5bd47e25a513eb664bdc
#
_entry.id   94ad11553a7a5bd47e25a513eb664bdc
#
_cell.length_a   1.000
_cell.length_b   1.000
_cell.length_c   1.000
_cell.angle_alpha   90.00
_cell.angle_beta   90.00
_cell.angle_gamma   90.00
#
_symmetry.space_group_name_H-M   'P 1'
#
loop_
_entity.id
_entity.type
_entity.pdbx_description
1 polymer ?
#
loop_
_entity_poly.entity_id
_entity_poly.type
_entity_poly.pdbx_seq_one_letter_code
_entity_poly.pdbx_strand_id
1 'polypeptide(L)'
;MFKNKIIMIKVLLASVFLFSAVQTASALDTIRLVPWGPKLIDFIDLYVGDENGYFKEAGIKIEQMRGAGAGDAVRNIVAGNGDIAMADPLSAFFAIQAGAKLEGFYCPYTKNWMTLMINKTKGIKTPADLRGKTIAINSMGSTTRYYLMVLLGRNGMTESDVNVVATGLDFASPMVSGRADAASAWESMNWGMLVAGGIPKDQVSDYEVWPYADIIPGPNDVYFAKPSWLKKNSALVQRFVRALEKSKRFIQAHPDEAAKIGQKYAIGADSLVRNRAVIDMRVKMQNSGPGVVENGMGWCDVDAISDLANDSLKNGILKKKMDVSKIISNNFLK
;
A
#
# COMPACT_ATOMS: atom_id res chain seq x y z
N MET A 1 24.61 83.80 -44.73
CA MET A 1 23.43 83.07 -45.23
C MET A 1 23.59 81.58 -44.88
N PHE A 2 23.22 81.24 -43.71
CA PHE A 2 23.38 79.86 -43.20
C PHE A 2 22.04 79.15 -43.24
N LYS A 3 21.94 78.05 -44.00
CA LYS A 3 20.81 77.17 -44.00
C LYS A 3 21.02 76.11 -42.90
N ASN A 4 20.24 76.21 -41.81
CA ASN A 4 20.19 75.21 -40.79
C ASN A 4 19.43 73.96 -41.30
N LYS A 5 20.14 72.80 -41.38
CA LYS A 5 19.56 71.51 -41.57
C LYS A 5 19.22 70.96 -40.17
N ILE A 6 17.96 70.93 -39.86
CA ILE A 6 17.45 70.17 -38.66
C ILE A 6 17.45 68.68 -39.00
N ILE A 7 18.33 67.93 -38.36
CA ILE A 7 18.34 66.51 -38.41
C ILE A 7 17.33 66.05 -37.36
N MET A 8 16.18 65.59 -37.82
CA MET A 8 15.18 64.88 -36.94
C MET A 8 15.69 63.48 -36.65
N ILE A 9 16.22 63.25 -35.43
CA ILE A 9 16.54 61.96 -34.91
C ILE A 9 15.22 61.29 -34.50
N LYS A 10 14.75 60.35 -35.30
CA LYS A 10 13.67 59.48 -34.93
C LYS A 10 14.22 58.51 -33.92
N VAL A 11 13.96 58.71 -32.61
CA VAL A 11 14.17 57.72 -31.56
C VAL A 11 13.07 56.72 -31.69
N LEU A 12 13.43 55.55 -32.22
CA LEU A 12 12.56 54.38 -32.26
C LEU A 12 12.58 53.76 -30.86
N LEU A 13 11.58 54.07 -30.05
CA LEU A 13 11.32 53.40 -28.78
C LEU A 13 10.85 51.98 -29.12
N ALA A 14 11.79 51.03 -29.17
CA ALA A 14 11.48 49.63 -29.15
C ALA A 14 10.97 49.25 -27.76
N SER A 15 9.66 49.26 -27.58
CA SER A 15 9.01 48.73 -26.39
C SER A 15 9.19 47.22 -26.40
N VAL A 16 10.24 46.73 -25.74
CA VAL A 16 10.40 45.33 -25.41
C VAL A 16 9.31 45.00 -24.37
N PHE A 17 8.19 44.51 -24.85
CA PHE A 17 7.23 43.83 -24.00
C PHE A 17 7.89 42.54 -23.49
N LEU A 18 8.56 42.64 -22.34
CA LEU A 18 8.86 41.50 -21.49
C LEU A 18 7.51 40.93 -21.03
N PHE A 19 6.98 40.01 -21.81
CA PHE A 19 5.96 39.08 -21.32
C PHE A 19 6.64 38.25 -20.20
N SER A 20 6.70 38.84 -18.99
CA SER A 20 6.87 38.06 -17.79
C SER A 20 5.65 37.13 -17.76
N ALA A 21 5.83 35.89 -18.24
CA ALA A 21 4.89 34.83 -17.95
C ALA A 21 4.87 34.72 -16.41
N VAL A 22 3.94 35.43 -15.79
CA VAL A 22 3.56 35.15 -14.41
C VAL A 22 3.03 33.75 -14.47
N GLN A 23 3.91 32.78 -14.21
CA GLN A 23 3.47 31.42 -13.85
C GLN A 23 2.65 31.63 -12.59
N THR A 24 1.35 31.78 -12.76
CA THR A 24 0.40 31.61 -11.67
C THR A 24 0.69 30.23 -11.14
N ALA A 25 1.29 30.15 -9.95
CA ALA A 25 1.45 28.88 -9.25
C ALA A 25 0.05 28.30 -9.13
N SER A 26 -0.31 27.41 -10.05
CA SER A 26 -1.58 26.70 -9.97
C SER A 26 -1.60 25.99 -8.62
N ALA A 27 -2.66 26.20 -7.85
CA ALA A 27 -2.83 25.47 -6.60
C ALA A 27 -2.72 23.98 -6.88
N LEU A 28 -1.95 23.26 -6.06
CA LEU A 28 -1.80 21.82 -6.22
C LEU A 28 -3.12 21.12 -5.96
N ASP A 29 -3.46 20.16 -6.81
CA ASP A 29 -4.59 19.29 -6.57
C ASP A 29 -4.29 18.39 -5.35
N THR A 30 -5.14 18.44 -4.33
CA THR A 30 -4.93 17.65 -3.12
C THR A 30 -5.58 16.28 -3.25
N ILE A 31 -4.82 15.22 -2.94
CA ILE A 31 -5.31 13.84 -2.79
C ILE A 31 -5.19 13.47 -1.32
N ARG A 32 -6.33 13.22 -0.66
CA ARG A 32 -6.40 12.68 0.71
C ARG A 32 -6.30 11.17 0.64
N LEU A 33 -5.10 10.65 0.93
CA LEU A 33 -4.80 9.22 0.85
C LEU A 33 -4.87 8.60 2.25
N VAL A 34 -5.69 7.56 2.41
CA VAL A 34 -5.86 6.80 3.65
C VAL A 34 -5.18 5.45 3.50
N PRO A 35 -3.98 5.26 4.06
CA PRO A 35 -3.29 3.98 4.05
C PRO A 35 -3.87 3.04 5.12
N TRP A 36 -3.52 1.75 5.03
CA TRP A 36 -3.91 0.75 6.02
C TRP A 36 -3.20 0.89 7.39
N GLY A 37 -2.20 1.73 7.51
CA GLY A 37 -1.44 1.93 8.75
C GLY A 37 -0.99 3.37 8.96
N PRO A 38 -0.33 3.66 10.08
CA PRO A 38 0.32 4.94 10.30
C PRO A 38 1.50 5.12 9.33
N LYS A 39 2.26 6.20 9.46
CA LYS A 39 3.43 6.48 8.59
C LYS A 39 4.55 5.45 8.78
N LEU A 40 4.42 4.27 8.20
CA LEU A 40 5.45 3.21 8.24
C LEU A 40 6.39 3.33 7.03
N ILE A 41 7.57 2.70 7.13
CA ILE A 41 8.53 2.58 6.01
C ILE A 41 7.91 1.88 4.80
N ASP A 42 6.86 1.11 5.01
CA ASP A 42 6.08 0.45 3.98
C ASP A 42 5.40 1.41 2.99
N PHE A 43 5.29 2.70 3.30
CA PHE A 43 4.76 3.72 2.40
C PHE A 43 5.85 4.57 1.74
N ILE A 44 7.06 4.03 1.58
CA ILE A 44 8.23 4.72 1.05
C ILE A 44 8.00 5.34 -0.33
N ASP A 45 7.13 4.77 -1.15
CA ASP A 45 6.77 5.31 -2.47
C ASP A 45 6.21 6.75 -2.35
N LEU A 46 5.41 7.00 -1.30
CA LEU A 46 4.83 8.32 -1.02
C LEU A 46 5.89 9.30 -0.53
N TYR A 47 6.79 8.84 0.35
CA TYR A 47 7.84 9.69 0.91
C TYR A 47 8.87 10.11 -0.12
N VAL A 48 9.29 9.17 -0.98
CA VAL A 48 10.20 9.45 -2.10
C VAL A 48 9.55 10.38 -3.11
N GLY A 49 8.26 10.17 -3.41
CA GLY A 49 7.53 11.04 -4.33
C GLY A 49 7.39 12.49 -3.83
N ASP A 50 7.22 12.66 -2.52
CA ASP A 50 7.16 13.98 -1.88
C ASP A 50 8.54 14.63 -1.79
N GLU A 51 9.53 13.94 -1.24
CA GLU A 51 10.91 14.45 -1.05
C GLU A 51 11.58 14.85 -2.37
N ASN A 52 11.43 14.03 -3.42
CA ASN A 52 12.00 14.28 -4.73
C ASN A 52 11.12 15.20 -5.59
N GLY A 53 10.00 15.68 -5.06
CA GLY A 53 9.13 16.62 -5.76
C GLY A 53 8.30 16.01 -6.89
N TYR A 54 8.22 14.69 -7.05
CA TYR A 54 7.51 14.05 -8.17
C TYR A 54 6.01 14.34 -8.14
N PHE A 55 5.40 14.38 -6.94
CA PHE A 55 4.01 14.80 -6.82
C PHE A 55 3.82 16.28 -7.14
N LYS A 56 4.73 17.14 -6.65
CA LYS A 56 4.69 18.57 -6.93
C LYS A 56 4.83 18.88 -8.43
N GLU A 57 5.76 18.20 -9.12
CA GLU A 57 5.91 18.29 -10.58
C GLU A 57 4.63 17.86 -11.32
N ALA A 58 3.93 16.86 -10.78
CA ALA A 58 2.64 16.43 -11.28
C ALA A 58 1.47 17.36 -10.92
N GLY A 59 1.72 18.47 -10.21
CA GLY A 59 0.70 19.38 -9.72
C GLY A 59 -0.14 18.80 -8.59
N ILE A 60 0.42 17.90 -7.77
CA ILE A 60 -0.28 17.14 -6.73
C ILE A 60 0.32 17.40 -5.36
N LYS A 61 -0.53 17.51 -4.35
CA LYS A 61 -0.19 17.42 -2.93
C LYS A 61 -0.82 16.16 -2.35
N ILE A 62 -0.02 15.30 -1.74
CA ILE A 62 -0.54 14.13 -1.00
C ILE A 62 -0.76 14.52 0.46
N GLU A 63 -1.99 14.39 0.92
CA GLU A 63 -2.33 14.43 2.34
C GLU A 63 -2.51 12.99 2.83
N GLN A 64 -1.41 12.42 3.34
CA GLN A 64 -1.46 11.09 3.95
C GLN A 64 -2.17 11.16 5.29
N MET A 65 -3.34 10.56 5.38
CA MET A 65 -4.12 10.44 6.60
C MET A 65 -3.59 9.32 7.49
N ARG A 66 -4.00 9.30 8.76
CA ARG A 66 -3.68 8.19 9.65
C ARG A 66 -4.60 7.01 9.35
N GLY A 67 -4.03 5.82 9.08
CA GLY A 67 -4.76 4.58 8.95
C GLY A 67 -4.72 3.73 10.23
N ALA A 68 -5.76 2.96 10.46
CA ALA A 68 -5.90 2.03 11.59
C ALA A 68 -6.37 0.63 11.15
N GLY A 69 -5.96 0.21 9.97
CA GLY A 69 -6.32 -1.03 9.29
C GLY A 69 -6.94 -0.78 7.93
N ALA A 70 -6.86 -1.76 7.04
CA ALA A 70 -7.39 -1.65 5.68
C ALA A 70 -8.90 -1.38 5.65
N GLY A 71 -9.66 -2.04 6.52
CA GLY A 71 -11.10 -1.77 6.66
C GLY A 71 -11.41 -0.36 7.17
N ASP A 72 -10.51 0.24 7.97
CA ASP A 72 -10.63 1.64 8.38
C ASP A 72 -10.38 2.59 7.20
N ALA A 73 -9.35 2.32 6.39
CA ALA A 73 -9.08 3.09 5.18
C ALA A 73 -10.28 3.09 4.23
N VAL A 74 -10.89 1.93 4.00
CA VAL A 74 -12.09 1.79 3.18
C VAL A 74 -13.28 2.56 3.77
N ARG A 75 -13.53 2.45 5.09
CA ARG A 75 -14.62 3.22 5.74
C ARG A 75 -14.46 4.72 5.57
N ASN A 76 -13.23 5.23 5.68
CA ASN A 76 -12.95 6.66 5.53
C ASN A 76 -13.29 7.17 4.13
N ILE A 77 -12.90 6.46 3.06
CA ILE A 77 -13.26 6.90 1.69
C ILE A 77 -14.76 6.74 1.41
N VAL A 78 -15.42 5.72 1.96
CA VAL A 78 -16.87 5.55 1.84
C VAL A 78 -17.59 6.71 2.53
N ALA A 79 -17.14 7.14 3.71
CA ALA A 79 -17.68 8.29 4.43
C ALA A 79 -17.34 9.65 3.78
N GLY A 80 -16.38 9.71 2.84
CA GLY A 80 -15.94 10.95 2.19
C GLY A 80 -14.85 11.71 2.95
N ASN A 81 -14.28 11.10 3.99
CA ASN A 81 -13.16 11.68 4.74
C ASN A 81 -11.83 11.60 3.97
N GLY A 82 -11.71 10.67 3.01
CA GLY A 82 -10.56 10.50 2.12
C GLY A 82 -10.99 10.31 0.67
N ASP A 83 -10.04 10.36 -0.24
CA ASP A 83 -10.26 10.23 -1.68
C ASP A 83 -9.81 8.85 -2.17
N ILE A 84 -8.66 8.39 -1.72
CA ILE A 84 -8.04 7.10 -2.07
C ILE A 84 -7.76 6.31 -0.80
N ALA A 85 -8.16 5.05 -0.74
CA ALA A 85 -7.75 4.09 0.29
C ALA A 85 -6.71 3.13 -0.27
N MET A 86 -5.68 2.84 0.50
CA MET A 86 -4.80 1.69 0.28
C MET A 86 -5.25 0.57 1.20
N ALA A 87 -5.81 -0.50 0.60
CA ALA A 87 -6.45 -1.56 1.36
C ALA A 87 -6.35 -2.90 0.61
N ASP A 88 -6.58 -4.00 1.33
CA ASP A 88 -6.70 -5.31 0.70
C ASP A 88 -8.06 -5.49 0.00
N PRO A 89 -8.15 -6.40 -1.00
CA PRO A 89 -9.40 -6.66 -1.72
C PRO A 89 -10.57 -7.07 -0.82
N LEU A 90 -10.34 -7.88 0.22
CA LEU A 90 -11.42 -8.34 1.10
C LEU A 90 -12.04 -7.21 1.91
N SER A 91 -11.23 -6.27 2.39
CA SER A 91 -11.72 -5.03 3.05
C SER A 91 -12.68 -4.25 2.15
N ALA A 92 -12.33 -4.11 0.87
CA ALA A 92 -13.20 -3.46 -0.11
C ALA A 92 -14.46 -4.30 -0.41
N PHE A 93 -14.33 -5.61 -0.56
CA PHE A 93 -15.45 -6.50 -0.84
C PHE A 93 -16.48 -6.53 0.28
N PHE A 94 -16.06 -6.52 1.55
CA PHE A 94 -17.00 -6.37 2.67
C PHE A 94 -17.80 -5.06 2.58
N ALA A 95 -17.14 -3.96 2.29
CA ALA A 95 -17.83 -2.67 2.13
C ALA A 95 -18.78 -2.67 0.92
N ILE A 96 -18.38 -3.28 -0.21
CA ILE A 96 -19.22 -3.40 -1.41
C ILE A 96 -20.44 -4.27 -1.12
N GLN A 97 -20.30 -5.37 -0.40
CA GLN A 97 -21.43 -6.20 0.03
C GLN A 97 -22.39 -5.47 0.96
N ALA A 98 -21.89 -4.49 1.72
CA ALA A 98 -22.68 -3.58 2.54
C ALA A 98 -23.26 -2.39 1.75
N GLY A 99 -23.08 -2.35 0.42
CA GLY A 99 -23.68 -1.34 -0.47
C GLY A 99 -22.74 -0.21 -0.89
N ALA A 100 -21.48 -0.21 -0.49
CA ALA A 100 -20.52 0.78 -0.95
C ALA A 100 -20.20 0.60 -2.45
N LYS A 101 -19.92 1.72 -3.15
CA LYS A 101 -19.44 1.72 -4.53
C LYS A 101 -17.95 2.08 -4.51
N LEU A 102 -17.10 1.10 -4.83
CA LEU A 102 -15.65 1.22 -4.86
C LEU A 102 -15.10 0.62 -6.14
N GLU A 103 -14.00 1.20 -6.61
CA GLU A 103 -13.22 0.71 -7.74
C GLU A 103 -11.74 0.72 -7.35
N GLY A 104 -11.07 -0.42 -7.52
CA GLY A 104 -9.63 -0.57 -7.39
C GLY A 104 -8.97 -0.24 -8.72
N PHE A 105 -7.89 0.54 -8.70
CA PHE A 105 -7.31 1.08 -9.92
C PHE A 105 -5.78 0.98 -10.01
N TYR A 106 -5.12 0.51 -8.96
CA TYR A 106 -3.67 0.39 -8.89
C TYR A 106 -3.26 -0.61 -7.82
N CYS A 107 -2.40 -1.56 -8.16
CA CYS A 107 -1.85 -2.55 -7.23
C CYS A 107 -0.38 -2.23 -6.94
N PRO A 108 -0.04 -1.63 -5.77
CA PRO A 108 1.33 -1.25 -5.46
C PRO A 108 2.30 -2.44 -5.39
N TYR A 109 1.77 -3.61 -5.13
CA TYR A 109 2.47 -4.90 -5.16
C TYR A 109 1.69 -5.89 -6.00
N THR A 110 2.41 -6.75 -6.71
CA THR A 110 1.83 -7.77 -7.57
C THR A 110 1.84 -9.16 -6.92
N LYS A 111 2.50 -9.28 -5.78
CA LYS A 111 2.57 -10.50 -4.98
C LYS A 111 2.05 -10.24 -3.57
N ASN A 112 1.40 -11.25 -3.00
CA ASN A 112 1.00 -11.24 -1.60
C ASN A 112 2.25 -11.29 -0.69
N TRP A 113 2.36 -10.35 0.22
CA TRP A 113 3.46 -10.22 1.18
C TRP A 113 3.01 -10.45 2.63
N MET A 114 1.77 -10.91 2.79
CA MET A 114 1.26 -11.34 4.09
C MET A 114 1.83 -12.70 4.48
N THR A 115 1.93 -12.95 5.77
CA THR A 115 2.57 -14.13 6.34
C THR A 115 1.86 -14.58 7.61
N LEU A 116 2.00 -15.85 7.94
CA LEU A 116 1.75 -16.38 9.28
C LEU A 116 3.08 -16.81 9.90
N MET A 117 3.52 -16.13 10.96
CA MET A 117 4.64 -16.61 11.77
C MET A 117 4.11 -17.52 12.87
N ILE A 118 4.68 -18.69 12.98
CA ILE A 118 4.31 -19.70 13.98
C ILE A 118 5.45 -19.91 14.97
N ASN A 119 5.09 -20.24 16.22
CA ASN A 119 6.05 -20.76 17.18
C ASN A 119 5.99 -22.31 17.13
N LYS A 120 7.08 -22.92 16.61
CA LYS A 120 7.17 -24.40 16.45
C LYS A 120 7.10 -25.14 17.77
N THR A 121 7.55 -24.52 18.87
CA THR A 121 7.50 -25.14 20.20
C THR A 121 6.07 -25.37 20.70
N LYS A 122 5.08 -24.72 20.08
CA LYS A 122 3.65 -24.87 20.35
C LYS A 122 3.00 -26.04 19.61
N GLY A 123 3.81 -26.86 18.93
CA GLY A 123 3.33 -28.04 18.21
C GLY A 123 2.59 -27.74 16.91
N ILE A 124 2.76 -26.52 16.35
CA ILE A 124 2.17 -26.13 15.07
C ILE A 124 3.10 -26.61 13.96
N LYS A 125 2.63 -27.52 13.11
CA LYS A 125 3.35 -28.08 11.95
C LYS A 125 2.58 -27.91 10.66
N THR A 126 1.26 -27.81 10.75
CA THR A 126 0.33 -27.66 9.63
C THR A 126 -0.73 -26.61 10.00
N PRO A 127 -1.44 -26.05 9.02
CA PRO A 127 -2.55 -25.15 9.31
C PRO A 127 -3.65 -25.75 10.21
N ALA A 128 -3.86 -27.07 10.17
CA ALA A 128 -4.84 -27.74 11.03
C ALA A 128 -4.48 -27.67 12.53
N ASP A 129 -3.19 -27.56 12.85
CA ASP A 129 -2.70 -27.45 14.24
C ASP A 129 -2.98 -26.07 14.86
N LEU A 130 -3.49 -25.11 14.09
CA LEU A 130 -3.92 -23.82 14.59
C LEU A 130 -5.19 -23.91 15.45
N ARG A 131 -5.92 -25.01 15.39
CA ARG A 131 -7.13 -25.23 16.21
C ARG A 131 -6.83 -25.05 17.71
N GLY A 132 -7.59 -24.15 18.36
CA GLY A 132 -7.40 -23.80 19.78
C GLY A 132 -6.20 -22.91 20.07
N LYS A 133 -5.37 -22.55 19.06
CA LYS A 133 -4.23 -21.67 19.26
C LYS A 133 -4.63 -20.20 19.34
N THR A 134 -3.80 -19.41 20.00
CA THR A 134 -3.94 -17.97 20.07
C THR A 134 -3.11 -17.31 18.98
N ILE A 135 -3.77 -16.51 18.12
CA ILE A 135 -3.15 -15.89 16.95
C ILE A 135 -3.22 -14.38 17.07
N ALA A 136 -2.06 -13.74 17.08
CA ALA A 136 -1.95 -12.29 17.07
C ALA A 136 -2.27 -11.73 15.68
N ILE A 137 -3.06 -10.66 15.64
CA ILE A 137 -3.39 -9.88 14.45
C ILE A 137 -3.18 -8.39 14.74
N ASN A 138 -3.08 -7.57 13.69
CA ASN A 138 -2.95 -6.12 13.87
C ASN A 138 -4.23 -5.51 14.48
N SER A 139 -5.39 -5.71 13.86
CA SER A 139 -6.70 -5.26 14.36
C SER A 139 -7.84 -6.09 13.78
N MET A 140 -9.01 -6.01 14.36
CA MET A 140 -10.19 -6.75 13.90
C MET A 140 -10.66 -6.35 12.49
N GLY A 141 -10.28 -5.17 12.01
CA GLY A 141 -10.56 -4.68 10.65
C GLY A 141 -9.34 -4.68 9.74
N SER A 142 -8.37 -5.56 9.97
CA SER A 142 -7.11 -5.58 9.23
C SER A 142 -7.00 -6.76 8.26
N THR A 143 -6.16 -6.57 7.24
CA THR A 143 -5.73 -7.61 6.30
C THR A 143 -5.21 -8.85 7.02
N THR A 144 -4.48 -8.69 8.13
CA THR A 144 -3.94 -9.80 8.92
C THR A 144 -5.02 -10.76 9.39
N ARG A 145 -6.17 -10.24 9.83
CA ARG A 145 -7.32 -11.06 10.21
C ARG A 145 -7.99 -11.71 9.00
N TYR A 146 -8.21 -10.96 7.94
CA TYR A 146 -8.97 -11.47 6.80
C TYR A 146 -8.21 -12.59 6.08
N TYR A 147 -6.90 -12.49 5.93
CA TYR A 147 -6.09 -13.55 5.34
C TYR A 147 -5.96 -14.76 6.26
N LEU A 148 -5.93 -14.55 7.58
CA LEU A 148 -6.06 -15.66 8.53
C LEU A 148 -7.40 -16.41 8.34
N MET A 149 -8.52 -15.71 8.18
CA MET A 149 -9.81 -16.33 7.92
C MET A 149 -9.79 -17.19 6.63
N VAL A 150 -9.13 -16.72 5.56
CA VAL A 150 -8.97 -17.48 4.32
C VAL A 150 -8.15 -18.76 4.55
N LEU A 151 -7.02 -18.65 5.27
CA LEU A 151 -6.20 -19.80 5.63
C LEU A 151 -7.02 -20.83 6.43
N LEU A 152 -7.72 -20.38 7.44
CA LEU A 152 -8.58 -21.26 8.28
C LEU A 152 -9.66 -21.92 7.44
N GLY A 153 -10.39 -21.16 6.61
CA GLY A 153 -11.46 -21.69 5.76
C GLY A 153 -10.97 -22.75 4.78
N ARG A 154 -9.79 -22.58 4.18
CA ARG A 154 -9.19 -23.59 3.30
C ARG A 154 -8.84 -24.90 4.02
N ASN A 155 -8.69 -24.83 5.34
CA ASN A 155 -8.39 -26.00 6.18
C ASN A 155 -9.62 -26.47 6.98
N GLY A 156 -10.84 -26.13 6.55
CA GLY A 156 -12.09 -26.57 7.17
C GLY A 156 -12.30 -26.00 8.57
N MET A 157 -11.72 -24.85 8.86
CA MET A 157 -11.84 -24.11 10.11
C MET A 157 -12.49 -22.76 9.90
N THR A 158 -12.96 -22.18 10.99
CA THR A 158 -13.46 -20.81 11.06
C THR A 158 -12.69 -20.05 12.12
N GLU A 159 -12.93 -18.76 12.23
CA GLU A 159 -12.30 -17.94 13.26
C GLU A 159 -12.67 -18.39 14.68
N SER A 160 -13.83 -19.04 14.88
CA SER A 160 -14.23 -19.62 16.18
C SER A 160 -13.40 -20.84 16.61
N ASP A 161 -12.62 -21.42 15.70
CA ASP A 161 -11.73 -22.53 16.02
C ASP A 161 -10.37 -22.08 16.59
N VAL A 162 -10.10 -20.77 16.64
CA VAL A 162 -8.87 -20.17 17.15
C VAL A 162 -9.18 -19.00 18.10
N ASN A 163 -8.19 -18.59 18.90
CA ASN A 163 -8.31 -17.38 19.73
C ASN A 163 -7.59 -16.23 19.02
N VAL A 164 -8.33 -15.24 18.53
CA VAL A 164 -7.75 -14.09 17.85
C VAL A 164 -7.54 -12.95 18.84
N VAL A 165 -6.32 -12.39 18.88
CA VAL A 165 -5.96 -11.26 19.72
C VAL A 165 -5.42 -10.10 18.90
N ALA A 166 -6.00 -8.92 19.04
CA ALA A 166 -5.52 -7.71 18.38
C ALA A 166 -4.39 -7.07 19.18
N THR A 167 -3.20 -6.93 18.57
CA THR A 167 -1.98 -6.47 19.23
C THR A 167 -1.43 -5.16 18.68
N GLY A 168 -2.11 -4.55 17.71
CA GLY A 168 -1.59 -3.40 16.99
C GLY A 168 -0.35 -3.79 16.18
N LEU A 169 0.73 -3.04 16.36
CA LEU A 169 2.01 -3.31 15.69
C LEU A 169 2.98 -4.14 16.57
N ASP A 170 2.60 -4.47 17.79
CA ASP A 170 3.41 -5.30 18.68
C ASP A 170 3.03 -6.78 18.56
N PHE A 171 3.64 -7.45 17.59
CA PHE A 171 3.50 -8.91 17.45
C PHE A 171 4.55 -9.69 18.25
N ALA A 172 5.72 -9.08 18.51
CA ALA A 172 6.83 -9.76 19.16
C ALA A 172 6.55 -10.06 20.64
N SER A 173 6.09 -9.08 21.43
CA SER A 173 5.86 -9.27 22.87
C SER A 173 4.87 -10.39 23.21
N PRO A 174 3.70 -10.52 22.55
CA PRO A 174 2.80 -11.65 22.81
C PRO A 174 3.39 -12.99 22.37
N MET A 175 4.18 -13.05 21.28
CA MET A 175 4.84 -14.26 20.82
C MET A 175 5.90 -14.74 21.82
N VAL A 176 6.80 -13.83 22.23
CA VAL A 176 7.90 -14.13 23.16
C VAL A 176 7.37 -14.52 24.55
N SER A 177 6.33 -13.83 25.04
CA SER A 177 5.71 -14.14 26.33
C SER A 177 4.81 -15.37 26.32
N GLY A 178 4.63 -16.01 25.17
CA GLY A 178 3.73 -17.17 25.03
C GLY A 178 2.24 -16.85 25.12
N ARG A 179 1.86 -15.57 25.08
CA ARG A 179 0.45 -15.13 25.00
C ARG A 179 -0.16 -15.31 23.63
N ALA A 180 0.68 -15.42 22.58
CA ALA A 180 0.27 -15.83 21.25
C ALA A 180 1.15 -16.99 20.76
N ASP A 181 0.53 -17.95 20.09
CA ASP A 181 1.20 -19.13 19.53
C ASP A 181 1.63 -18.90 18.08
N ALA A 182 0.95 -17.96 17.40
CA ALA A 182 1.24 -17.54 16.03
C ALA A 182 0.90 -16.04 15.85
N ALA A 183 1.39 -15.44 14.76
CA ALA A 183 1.08 -14.08 14.38
C ALA A 183 0.81 -13.99 12.89
N SER A 184 -0.40 -13.57 12.51
CA SER A 184 -0.70 -13.19 11.14
C SER A 184 -0.21 -11.75 10.93
N ALA A 185 0.86 -11.60 10.16
CA ALA A 185 1.61 -10.38 9.99
C ALA A 185 1.98 -10.17 8.52
N TRP A 186 3.08 -9.50 8.27
CA TRP A 186 3.62 -9.28 6.92
C TRP A 186 5.15 -9.32 6.94
N GLU A 187 5.75 -9.47 5.76
CA GLU A 187 7.17 -9.83 5.61
C GLU A 187 8.12 -8.84 6.30
N SER A 188 7.89 -7.53 6.18
CA SER A 188 8.73 -6.52 6.84
C SER A 188 8.60 -6.55 8.37
N MET A 189 7.43 -6.92 8.89
CA MET A 189 7.21 -7.09 10.32
C MET A 189 7.97 -8.31 10.84
N ASN A 190 7.91 -9.45 10.12
CA ASN A 190 8.67 -10.64 10.50
C ASN A 190 10.17 -10.37 10.54
N TRP A 191 10.68 -9.63 9.55
CA TRP A 191 12.08 -9.22 9.57
C TRP A 191 12.41 -8.43 10.84
N GLY A 192 11.56 -7.48 11.22
CA GLY A 192 11.69 -6.72 12.46
C GLY A 192 11.72 -7.60 13.70
N MET A 193 10.86 -8.63 13.74
CA MET A 193 10.82 -9.56 14.87
C MET A 193 12.03 -10.51 14.91
N LEU A 194 12.38 -11.13 13.78
CA LEU A 194 13.39 -12.19 13.74
C LEU A 194 14.82 -11.66 13.62
N VAL A 195 15.02 -10.54 12.93
CA VAL A 195 16.37 -10.03 12.60
C VAL A 195 16.74 -8.78 13.40
N ALA A 196 15.79 -7.86 13.58
CA ALA A 196 16.04 -6.61 14.28
C ALA A 196 15.91 -6.71 15.82
N GLY A 197 15.73 -7.92 16.36
CA GLY A 197 15.77 -8.18 17.80
C GLY A 197 14.44 -8.02 18.53
N GLY A 198 13.31 -8.05 17.82
CA GLY A 198 11.99 -8.15 18.44
C GLY A 198 11.81 -9.48 19.18
N ILE A 199 12.43 -10.55 18.67
CA ILE A 199 12.55 -11.87 19.31
C ILE A 199 14.01 -12.06 19.74
N PRO A 200 14.29 -12.57 20.95
CA PRO A 200 15.63 -12.89 21.41
C PRO A 200 16.35 -13.84 20.43
N LYS A 201 17.63 -13.58 20.18
CA LYS A 201 18.42 -14.31 19.16
C LYS A 201 18.47 -15.83 19.39
N ASP A 202 18.51 -16.25 20.65
CA ASP A 202 18.49 -17.67 21.06
C ASP A 202 17.14 -18.34 20.83
N GLN A 203 16.08 -17.58 20.66
CA GLN A 203 14.72 -18.07 20.41
C GLN A 203 14.31 -18.00 18.92
N VAL A 204 15.06 -17.32 18.06
CA VAL A 204 14.69 -17.12 16.64
C VAL A 204 14.45 -18.46 15.93
N SER A 205 15.24 -19.50 16.25
CA SER A 205 15.10 -20.83 15.68
C SER A 205 13.78 -21.54 16.03
N ASP A 206 13.06 -21.07 17.04
CA ASP A 206 11.76 -21.62 17.45
C ASP A 206 10.61 -21.15 16.54
N TYR A 207 10.85 -20.18 15.71
CA TYR A 207 9.83 -19.58 14.84
C TYR A 207 10.05 -19.99 13.39
N GLU A 208 8.92 -20.04 12.66
CA GLU A 208 8.86 -20.29 11.22
C GLU A 208 7.86 -19.34 10.58
N VAL A 209 8.12 -18.93 9.35
CA VAL A 209 7.25 -18.01 8.59
C VAL A 209 6.64 -18.75 7.42
N TRP A 210 5.32 -18.80 7.37
CA TRP A 210 4.55 -19.35 6.26
C TRP A 210 4.01 -18.21 5.38
N PRO A 211 4.50 -18.07 4.12
CA PRO A 211 3.99 -17.05 3.22
C PRO A 211 2.53 -17.35 2.82
N TYR A 212 1.65 -16.37 2.96
CA TYR A 212 0.30 -16.51 2.41
C TYR A 212 0.30 -16.56 0.88
N ALA A 213 1.35 -16.06 0.20
CA ALA A 213 1.47 -16.14 -1.25
C ALA A 213 1.40 -17.58 -1.80
N ASP A 214 1.77 -18.58 -1.01
CA ASP A 214 1.74 -19.99 -1.42
C ASP A 214 0.30 -20.55 -1.49
N ILE A 215 -0.63 -19.88 -0.81
CA ILE A 215 -2.04 -20.28 -0.76
C ILE A 215 -2.99 -19.20 -1.29
N ILE A 216 -2.62 -17.95 -1.20
CA ILE A 216 -3.41 -16.79 -1.66
C ILE A 216 -2.51 -15.97 -2.59
N PRO A 217 -2.35 -16.37 -3.85
CA PRO A 217 -1.54 -15.63 -4.81
C PRO A 217 -2.17 -14.28 -5.16
N GLY A 218 -1.40 -13.45 -5.86
CA GLY A 218 -1.85 -12.15 -6.36
C GLY A 218 -1.63 -11.00 -5.38
N PRO A 219 -2.07 -9.80 -5.74
CA PRO A 219 -1.86 -8.61 -4.94
C PRO A 219 -2.73 -8.62 -3.69
N ASN A 220 -2.14 -8.22 -2.56
CA ASN A 220 -2.88 -8.03 -1.31
C ASN A 220 -3.16 -6.56 -0.98
N ASP A 221 -2.59 -5.61 -1.71
CA ASP A 221 -2.88 -4.19 -1.60
C ASP A 221 -3.38 -3.63 -2.92
N VAL A 222 -4.43 -2.82 -2.85
CA VAL A 222 -5.02 -2.13 -3.99
C VAL A 222 -5.37 -0.70 -3.58
N TYR A 223 -5.19 0.25 -4.46
CA TYR A 223 -5.70 1.60 -4.29
C TYR A 223 -7.14 1.66 -4.76
N PHE A 224 -8.04 1.94 -3.82
CA PHE A 224 -9.48 2.05 -4.05
C PHE A 224 -9.93 3.50 -3.95
N ALA A 225 -10.91 3.86 -4.80
CA ALA A 225 -11.64 5.11 -4.69
C ALA A 225 -13.11 4.91 -5.09
N LYS A 226 -13.95 5.93 -4.90
CA LYS A 226 -15.32 5.90 -5.41
C LYS A 226 -15.30 6.04 -6.94
N PRO A 227 -16.06 5.25 -7.72
CA PRO A 227 -16.09 5.36 -9.18
C PRO A 227 -16.45 6.77 -9.67
N SER A 228 -17.35 7.46 -8.96
CA SER A 228 -17.72 8.85 -9.29
C SER A 228 -16.54 9.83 -9.11
N TRP A 229 -15.70 9.59 -8.09
CA TRP A 229 -14.50 10.40 -7.87
C TRP A 229 -13.44 10.12 -8.93
N LEU A 230 -13.18 8.85 -9.27
CA LEU A 230 -12.27 8.45 -10.34
C LEU A 230 -12.67 9.07 -11.68
N LYS A 231 -13.97 8.98 -12.03
CA LYS A 231 -14.48 9.57 -13.27
C LYS A 231 -14.26 11.09 -13.31
N LYS A 232 -14.55 11.80 -12.21
CA LYS A 232 -14.38 13.25 -12.12
C LYS A 232 -12.91 13.67 -12.16
N ASN A 233 -12.00 12.85 -11.59
CA ASN A 233 -10.60 13.17 -11.38
C ASN A 233 -9.64 12.30 -12.21
N SER A 234 -10.11 11.77 -13.35
CA SER A 234 -9.34 10.81 -14.16
C SER A 234 -7.93 11.30 -14.53
N ALA A 235 -7.79 12.54 -14.98
CA ALA A 235 -6.50 13.14 -15.31
C ALA A 235 -5.60 13.30 -14.07
N LEU A 236 -6.18 13.61 -12.91
CA LEU A 236 -5.45 13.68 -11.64
C LEU A 236 -4.92 12.30 -11.23
N VAL A 237 -5.75 11.26 -11.33
CA VAL A 237 -5.36 9.88 -11.01
C VAL A 237 -4.25 9.38 -11.93
N GLN A 238 -4.30 9.67 -13.23
CA GLN A 238 -3.21 9.34 -14.16
C GLN A 238 -1.89 10.04 -13.80
N ARG A 239 -1.94 11.33 -13.41
CA ARG A 239 -0.75 12.05 -12.95
C ARG A 239 -0.19 11.45 -11.65
N PHE A 240 -1.08 11.06 -10.73
CA PHE A 240 -0.72 10.40 -9.47
C PHE A 240 -0.02 9.06 -9.72
N VAL A 241 -0.59 8.20 -10.56
CA VAL A 241 0.00 6.89 -10.90
C VAL A 241 1.38 7.06 -11.54
N ARG A 242 1.54 8.00 -12.48
CA ARG A 242 2.87 8.29 -13.08
C ARG A 242 3.89 8.80 -12.08
N ALA A 243 3.46 9.63 -11.11
CA ALA A 243 4.35 10.11 -10.05
C ALA A 243 4.77 8.97 -9.09
N LEU A 244 3.84 8.05 -8.75
CA LEU A 244 4.16 6.83 -8.00
C LEU A 244 5.16 5.95 -8.74
N GLU A 245 5.00 5.80 -10.06
CA GLU A 245 5.94 5.01 -10.87
C GLU A 245 7.35 5.63 -10.86
N LYS A 246 7.47 6.97 -10.98
CA LYS A 246 8.76 7.67 -10.82
C LYS A 246 9.38 7.35 -9.45
N SER A 247 8.59 7.41 -8.37
CA SER A 247 9.04 7.07 -7.01
C SER A 247 9.58 5.64 -6.93
N LYS A 248 8.85 4.68 -7.47
CA LYS A 248 9.26 3.26 -7.47
C LYS A 248 10.54 3.02 -8.26
N ARG A 249 10.68 3.64 -9.43
CA ARG A 249 11.93 3.57 -10.24
C ARG A 249 13.11 4.18 -9.49
N PHE A 250 12.91 5.30 -8.80
CA PHE A 250 13.95 5.89 -7.96
C PHE A 250 14.36 4.93 -6.82
N ILE A 251 13.39 4.34 -6.11
CA ILE A 251 13.64 3.40 -5.01
C ILE A 251 14.46 2.19 -5.50
N GLN A 252 14.16 1.68 -6.69
CA GLN A 252 14.91 0.58 -7.31
C GLN A 252 16.35 0.96 -7.64
N ALA A 253 16.56 2.17 -8.17
CA ALA A 253 17.88 2.65 -8.59
C ALA A 253 18.72 3.15 -7.41
N HIS A 254 18.07 3.70 -6.37
CA HIS A 254 18.72 4.37 -5.24
C HIS A 254 18.17 3.91 -3.87
N PRO A 255 18.24 2.59 -3.57
CA PRO A 255 17.61 2.04 -2.36
C PRO A 255 18.23 2.57 -1.04
N ASP A 256 19.51 2.95 -1.03
CA ASP A 256 20.15 3.54 0.15
C ASP A 256 19.65 4.98 0.41
N GLU A 257 19.42 5.75 -0.64
CA GLU A 257 18.83 7.09 -0.51
C GLU A 257 17.37 6.98 -0.07
N ALA A 258 16.62 6.04 -0.64
CA ALA A 258 15.26 5.75 -0.20
C ALA A 258 15.22 5.36 1.29
N ALA A 259 16.18 4.58 1.79
CA ALA A 259 16.27 4.24 3.22
C ALA A 259 16.46 5.47 4.11
N LYS A 260 17.28 6.45 3.68
CA LYS A 260 17.47 7.73 4.38
C LYS A 260 16.19 8.60 4.35
N ILE A 261 15.49 8.63 3.21
CA ILE A 261 14.20 9.31 3.11
C ILE A 261 13.19 8.64 4.08
N GLY A 262 13.14 7.32 4.10
CA GLY A 262 12.30 6.58 5.04
C GLY A 262 12.57 6.95 6.50
N GLN A 263 13.84 7.11 6.88
CA GLN A 263 14.23 7.54 8.23
C GLN A 263 13.68 8.92 8.61
N LYS A 264 13.56 9.82 7.64
CA LYS A 264 13.03 11.17 7.83
C LYS A 264 11.50 11.18 8.06
N TYR A 265 10.77 10.29 7.40
CA TYR A 265 9.30 10.37 7.32
C TYR A 265 8.57 9.29 8.10
N ALA A 266 9.16 8.11 8.23
CA ALA A 266 8.46 6.95 8.79
C ALA A 266 8.68 6.81 10.30
N ILE A 267 7.65 6.39 11.01
CA ILE A 267 7.69 6.10 12.44
C ILE A 267 8.50 4.82 12.67
N GLY A 268 9.43 4.86 13.64
CA GLY A 268 10.25 3.71 14.02
C GLY A 268 11.25 3.29 12.94
N ALA A 269 11.61 4.19 12.03
CA ALA A 269 12.55 3.95 10.94
C ALA A 269 13.99 4.40 11.30
N ASP A 270 14.40 4.25 12.55
CA ASP A 270 15.71 4.73 13.05
C ASP A 270 16.90 3.94 12.49
N SER A 271 16.68 2.68 12.11
CA SER A 271 17.71 1.80 11.58
C SER A 271 17.75 1.81 10.04
N LEU A 272 18.82 2.38 9.47
CA LEU A 272 19.04 2.32 8.02
C LEU A 272 19.15 0.87 7.48
N VAL A 273 19.72 -0.04 8.27
CA VAL A 273 19.82 -1.47 7.90
C VAL A 273 18.41 -2.08 7.76
N ARG A 274 17.54 -1.80 8.73
CA ARG A 274 16.13 -2.25 8.68
C ARG A 274 15.40 -1.62 7.50
N ASN A 275 15.52 -0.30 7.34
CA ASN A 275 14.86 0.42 6.26
C ASN A 275 15.27 -0.13 4.90
N ARG A 276 16.58 -0.37 4.70
CA ARG A 276 17.10 -0.95 3.47
C ARG A 276 16.55 -2.36 3.23
N ALA A 277 16.52 -3.22 4.24
CA ALA A 277 15.97 -4.57 4.11
C ALA A 277 14.48 -4.54 3.72
N VAL A 278 13.68 -3.66 4.32
CA VAL A 278 12.27 -3.48 3.96
C VAL A 278 12.13 -3.00 2.51
N ILE A 279 12.97 -2.05 2.08
CA ILE A 279 12.96 -1.54 0.71
C ILE A 279 13.32 -2.65 -0.29
N ASP A 280 14.35 -3.45 -0.04
CA ASP A 280 14.75 -4.55 -0.92
C ASP A 280 13.64 -5.60 -1.05
N MET A 281 12.96 -5.95 0.04
CA MET A 281 11.79 -6.82 0.00
C MET A 281 10.66 -6.23 -0.87
N ARG A 282 10.36 -4.94 -0.72
CA ARG A 282 9.31 -4.26 -1.49
C ARG A 282 9.63 -4.21 -2.98
N VAL A 283 10.87 -3.85 -3.33
CA VAL A 283 11.33 -3.84 -4.74
C VAL A 283 11.16 -5.21 -5.38
N LYS A 284 11.53 -6.27 -4.66
CA LYS A 284 11.32 -7.65 -5.13
C LYS A 284 9.83 -7.95 -5.37
N MET A 285 8.95 -7.56 -4.46
CA MET A 285 7.51 -7.82 -4.57
C MET A 285 6.82 -7.00 -5.66
N GLN A 286 7.29 -5.80 -5.92
CA GLN A 286 6.76 -4.95 -7.00
C GLN A 286 7.03 -5.53 -8.39
N ASN A 287 8.08 -6.33 -8.55
CA ASN A 287 8.59 -6.79 -9.84
C ASN A 287 8.42 -8.28 -10.08
N SER A 288 7.89 -9.05 -9.13
CA SER A 288 7.90 -10.53 -9.17
C SER A 288 6.54 -11.16 -9.46
N GLY A 289 5.47 -10.40 -9.60
CA GLY A 289 4.14 -10.94 -9.88
C GLY A 289 3.87 -11.21 -11.35
N PRO A 290 2.90 -12.09 -11.64
CA PRO A 290 2.45 -12.32 -13.01
C PRO A 290 1.98 -11.01 -13.67
N GLY A 291 2.22 -10.86 -14.96
CA GLY A 291 1.74 -9.75 -15.77
C GLY A 291 2.46 -8.41 -15.59
N VAL A 292 3.43 -8.28 -14.66
CA VAL A 292 4.20 -7.02 -14.48
C VAL A 292 5.11 -6.74 -15.66
N VAL A 293 5.73 -7.78 -16.23
CA VAL A 293 6.64 -7.65 -17.37
C VAL A 293 5.89 -7.10 -18.60
N GLU A 294 4.68 -7.59 -18.83
CA GLU A 294 3.84 -7.22 -19.97
C GLU A 294 3.06 -5.92 -19.75
N ASN A 295 2.64 -5.65 -18.51
CA ASN A 295 1.67 -4.60 -18.22
C ASN A 295 2.25 -3.44 -17.38
N GLY A 296 3.44 -3.62 -16.81
CA GLY A 296 4.11 -2.60 -16.01
C GLY A 296 3.74 -2.60 -14.53
N MET A 297 4.41 -1.71 -13.77
CA MET A 297 4.17 -1.54 -12.34
C MET A 297 2.77 -1.00 -12.06
N GLY A 298 2.16 -1.51 -11.01
CA GLY A 298 0.80 -1.10 -10.62
C GLY A 298 -0.31 -1.94 -11.23
N TRP A 299 0.02 -2.87 -12.13
CA TRP A 299 -0.96 -3.76 -12.74
C TRP A 299 -1.62 -4.67 -11.68
N CYS A 300 -2.95 -4.73 -11.74
CA CYS A 300 -3.75 -5.57 -10.88
C CYS A 300 -4.10 -6.87 -11.59
N ASP A 301 -3.70 -8.00 -11.00
CA ASP A 301 -4.10 -9.34 -11.45
C ASP A 301 -5.57 -9.58 -11.04
N VAL A 302 -6.47 -9.30 -11.99
CA VAL A 302 -7.92 -9.41 -11.77
C VAL A 302 -8.32 -10.87 -11.55
N ASP A 303 -7.64 -11.81 -12.20
CA ASP A 303 -7.96 -13.24 -12.07
C ASP A 303 -7.57 -13.75 -10.69
N ALA A 304 -6.38 -13.42 -10.19
CA ALA A 304 -5.96 -13.78 -8.84
C ALA A 304 -6.86 -13.15 -7.75
N ILE A 305 -7.31 -11.90 -7.95
CA ILE A 305 -8.26 -11.26 -7.03
C ILE A 305 -9.65 -11.92 -7.12
N SER A 306 -10.05 -12.40 -8.31
CA SER A 306 -11.30 -13.14 -8.51
C SER A 306 -11.26 -14.50 -7.80
N ASP A 307 -10.12 -15.18 -7.86
CA ASP A 307 -9.91 -16.44 -7.16
C ASP A 307 -9.99 -16.24 -5.64
N LEU A 308 -9.38 -15.20 -5.10
CA LEU A 308 -9.52 -14.82 -3.69
C LEU A 308 -10.99 -14.58 -3.31
N ALA A 309 -11.75 -13.87 -4.15
CA ALA A 309 -13.17 -13.60 -3.91
C ALA A 309 -14.02 -14.89 -3.94
N ASN A 310 -13.79 -15.77 -4.92
CA ASN A 310 -14.50 -17.04 -5.07
C ASN A 310 -14.18 -17.99 -3.89
N ASP A 311 -12.91 -18.09 -3.51
CA ASP A 311 -12.48 -18.88 -2.38
C ASP A 311 -13.09 -18.37 -1.06
N SER A 312 -13.10 -17.07 -0.87
CA SER A 312 -13.71 -16.42 0.29
C SER A 312 -15.24 -16.62 0.35
N LEU A 313 -15.91 -16.67 -0.81
CA LEU A 313 -17.33 -17.02 -0.88
C LEU A 313 -17.56 -18.48 -0.51
N LYS A 314 -16.76 -19.41 -1.08
CA LYS A 314 -16.82 -20.84 -0.78
C LYS A 314 -16.66 -21.15 0.71
N ASN A 315 -15.76 -20.42 1.37
CA ASN A 315 -15.47 -20.57 2.79
C ASN A 315 -16.37 -19.71 3.71
N GLY A 316 -17.44 -19.10 3.16
CA GLY A 316 -18.42 -18.35 3.95
C GLY A 316 -17.95 -17.01 4.50
N ILE A 317 -16.74 -16.56 4.10
CA ILE A 317 -16.16 -15.26 4.47
C ILE A 317 -16.94 -14.15 3.79
N LEU A 318 -17.13 -14.26 2.47
CA LEU A 318 -18.03 -13.40 1.71
C LEU A 318 -19.44 -14.03 1.66
N LYS A 319 -20.47 -13.20 1.63
CA LYS A 319 -21.88 -13.63 1.62
C LYS A 319 -22.48 -13.65 0.21
N LYS A 320 -21.90 -12.95 -0.74
CA LYS A 320 -22.38 -12.82 -2.12
C LYS A 320 -21.21 -12.96 -3.09
N LYS A 321 -21.49 -13.49 -4.27
CA LYS A 321 -20.52 -13.54 -5.38
C LYS A 321 -20.13 -12.10 -5.78
N MET A 322 -18.83 -11.92 -6.04
CA MET A 322 -18.27 -10.65 -6.52
C MET A 322 -17.93 -10.76 -8.00
N ASP A 323 -18.28 -9.75 -8.79
CA ASP A 323 -17.81 -9.59 -10.16
C ASP A 323 -16.60 -8.67 -10.13
N VAL A 324 -15.41 -9.26 -9.90
CA VAL A 324 -14.17 -8.52 -9.69
C VAL A 324 -13.78 -7.69 -10.92
N SER A 325 -14.11 -8.15 -12.12
CA SER A 325 -13.83 -7.41 -13.36
C SER A 325 -14.54 -6.05 -13.46
N LYS A 326 -15.63 -5.87 -12.70
CA LYS A 326 -16.35 -4.58 -12.56
C LYS A 326 -15.85 -3.74 -11.37
N ILE A 327 -15.02 -4.32 -10.52
CA ILE A 327 -14.51 -3.67 -9.30
C ILE A 327 -13.06 -3.23 -9.48
N ILE A 328 -12.27 -4.01 -10.21
CA ILE A 328 -10.84 -3.73 -10.42
C ILE A 328 -10.61 -3.34 -11.88
N SER A 329 -9.88 -2.26 -12.09
CA SER A 329 -9.59 -1.69 -13.40
C SER A 329 -8.09 -1.37 -13.52
N ASN A 330 -7.50 -1.62 -14.68
CA ASN A 330 -6.13 -1.23 -15.02
C ASN A 330 -6.06 0.00 -15.95
N ASN A 331 -7.17 0.74 -16.09
CA ASN A 331 -7.33 1.81 -17.08
C ASN A 331 -6.43 3.04 -16.85
N PHE A 332 -5.86 3.19 -15.66
CA PHE A 332 -5.02 4.33 -15.28
C PHE A 332 -3.52 4.09 -15.46
N LEU A 333 -3.11 2.90 -15.89
CA LEU A 333 -1.71 2.52 -16.13
C LEU A 333 -1.18 2.91 -17.51
N LYS A 334 -2.00 3.51 -18.37
CA LYS A 334 -1.67 3.87 -19.77
C LYS A 334 -1.31 5.35 -19.89
#